data_6e82b7305381339e1d35dacecbc7d2b9
#
_entry.id   6e82b7305381339e1d35dacecbc7d2b9
#
_cell.length_a   1.000
_cell.length_b   1.000
_cell.length_c   1.000
_cell.angle_alpha   90.00
_cell.angle_beta   90.00
_cell.angle_gamma   90.00
#
_symmetry.space_group_name_H-M   'P 1'
#
loop_
_entity.id
_entity.type
_entity.pdbx_description
1 polymer ?
#
loop_
_entity_poly.entity_id
_entity_poly.type
_entity_poly.pdbx_seq_one_letter_code
_entity_poly.pdbx_strand_id
1 'polypeptide(L)'
;MLGVQDFIGYYDWTFEYLRRKHGEEAVRKYWLEAIALDSQQHARRLIVEKGSDGMQEYWAHTLEMEEAGYTFDRSADYFRIDMFDCPSKGHLIRRGLQAYHDYCEHCIGWIKPIMEEAGFLVDHEHNHAGQCYWEMHRAGDELDAPPPLRGSHDVRNLPNWKQETQHLFLNSERAEEDE
;
A
#
# COMPACT_ATOMS: atom_id res chain seq x y z
N MET A 1 -12.17 22.01 12.43
CA MET A 1 -11.87 21.85 11.00
C MET A 1 -11.69 20.35 10.75
N LEU A 2 -12.34 19.76 9.76
CA LEU A 2 -12.16 18.36 9.42
C LEU A 2 -10.80 18.20 8.74
N GLY A 3 -9.95 17.30 9.24
CA GLY A 3 -8.68 16.94 8.65
C GLY A 3 -8.76 15.65 7.87
N VAL A 4 -7.71 15.31 7.11
CA VAL A 4 -7.62 14.04 6.36
C VAL A 4 -7.80 12.85 7.31
N GLN A 5 -7.23 12.93 8.50
CA GLN A 5 -7.28 11.87 9.50
C GLN A 5 -8.69 11.56 10.02
N ASP A 6 -9.63 12.51 9.96
CA ASP A 6 -11.01 12.27 10.40
C ASP A 6 -11.74 11.27 9.49
N PHE A 7 -11.31 11.13 8.23
CA PHE A 7 -11.88 10.19 7.28
C PHE A 7 -11.34 8.77 7.39
N ILE A 8 -10.17 8.58 8.03
CA ILE A 8 -9.53 7.26 8.15
C ILE A 8 -10.42 6.30 8.95
N GLY A 9 -11.01 6.76 10.04
CA GLY A 9 -11.94 5.96 10.83
C GLY A 9 -13.21 5.56 10.08
N TYR A 10 -13.73 6.45 9.22
CA TYR A 10 -14.88 6.14 8.36
C TYR A 10 -14.50 5.09 7.30
N TYR A 11 -13.30 5.16 6.78
CA TYR A 11 -12.76 4.25 5.79
C TYR A 11 -12.62 2.84 6.35
N ASP A 12 -11.98 2.71 7.51
CA ASP A 12 -11.85 1.45 8.25
C ASP A 12 -13.22 0.84 8.58
N TRP A 13 -14.16 1.66 9.07
CA TRP A 13 -15.51 1.20 9.36
C TRP A 13 -16.30 0.83 8.10
N THR A 14 -16.06 1.48 6.98
CA THR A 14 -16.69 1.11 5.70
C THR A 14 -16.27 -0.28 5.27
N PHE A 15 -14.99 -0.63 5.38
CA PHE A 15 -14.51 -1.97 5.07
C PHE A 15 -15.15 -3.02 5.97
N GLU A 16 -15.19 -2.78 7.26
CA GLU A 16 -15.83 -3.69 8.21
C GLU A 16 -17.34 -3.82 7.95
N TYR A 17 -18.02 -2.74 7.61
CA TYR A 17 -19.44 -2.77 7.24
C TYR A 17 -19.68 -3.64 6.00
N LEU A 18 -18.89 -3.43 4.93
CA LEU A 18 -19.00 -4.21 3.70
C LEU A 18 -18.73 -5.69 3.97
N ARG A 19 -17.68 -6.00 4.73
CA ARG A 19 -17.35 -7.36 5.13
C ARG A 19 -18.52 -8.05 5.85
N ARG A 20 -19.09 -7.39 6.86
CA ARG A 20 -20.20 -7.94 7.65
C ARG A 20 -21.46 -8.16 6.83
N LYS A 21 -21.74 -7.29 5.88
CA LYS A 21 -22.98 -7.31 5.09
C LYS A 21 -22.89 -8.14 3.82
N HIS A 22 -21.71 -8.16 3.20
CA HIS A 22 -21.54 -8.68 1.84
C HIS A 22 -20.33 -9.60 1.66
N GLY A 23 -19.53 -9.83 2.71
CA GLY A 23 -18.33 -10.67 2.68
C GLY A 23 -17.07 -9.95 2.19
N GLU A 24 -15.94 -10.67 2.25
CA GLU A 24 -14.60 -10.14 1.90
C GLU A 24 -14.50 -9.73 0.43
N GLU A 25 -15.16 -10.45 -0.46
CA GLU A 25 -15.13 -10.13 -1.90
C GLU A 25 -15.70 -8.73 -2.18
N ALA A 26 -16.74 -8.31 -1.45
CA ALA A 26 -17.30 -6.98 -1.57
C ALA A 26 -16.31 -5.89 -1.13
N VAL A 27 -15.47 -6.17 -0.15
CA VAL A 27 -14.40 -5.26 0.28
C VAL A 27 -13.36 -5.12 -0.81
N ARG A 28 -12.86 -6.24 -1.37
CA ARG A 28 -11.90 -6.23 -2.49
C ARG A 28 -12.44 -5.50 -3.72
N LYS A 29 -13.71 -5.75 -4.05
CA LYS A 29 -14.38 -5.05 -5.14
C LYS A 29 -14.48 -3.55 -4.90
N TYR A 30 -14.74 -3.14 -3.67
CA TYR A 30 -14.76 -1.72 -3.29
C TYR A 30 -13.38 -1.07 -3.46
N TRP A 31 -12.30 -1.74 -3.05
CA TRP A 31 -10.94 -1.23 -3.25
C TRP A 31 -10.60 -1.03 -4.73
N LEU A 32 -11.01 -1.96 -5.58
CA LEU A 32 -10.79 -1.85 -7.01
C LEU A 32 -11.68 -0.75 -7.63
N GLU A 33 -13.00 -0.86 -7.49
CA GLU A 33 -13.93 -0.02 -8.24
C GLU A 33 -14.03 1.40 -7.69
N ALA A 34 -14.21 1.54 -6.37
CA ALA A 34 -14.41 2.84 -5.75
C ALA A 34 -13.10 3.59 -5.46
N ILE A 35 -12.01 2.86 -5.16
CA ILE A 35 -10.74 3.50 -4.85
C ILE A 35 -9.85 3.59 -6.08
N ALA A 36 -9.38 2.47 -6.63
CA ALA A 36 -8.41 2.48 -7.72
C ALA A 36 -8.98 3.14 -8.99
N LEU A 37 -10.19 2.75 -9.42
CA LEU A 37 -10.76 3.18 -10.69
C LEU A 37 -11.52 4.50 -10.60
N ASP A 38 -11.97 4.93 -9.43
CA ASP A 38 -12.74 6.17 -9.25
C ASP A 38 -11.98 7.22 -8.43
N SER A 39 -11.92 7.10 -7.11
CA SER A 39 -11.39 8.19 -6.27
C SER A 39 -9.89 8.47 -6.50
N GLN A 40 -9.10 7.49 -6.90
CA GLN A 40 -7.67 7.62 -7.18
C GLN A 40 -7.33 7.85 -8.67
N GLN A 41 -8.28 8.29 -9.48
CA GLN A 41 -8.04 8.57 -10.91
C GLN A 41 -6.90 9.56 -11.17
N HIS A 42 -6.69 10.53 -10.28
CA HIS A 42 -5.60 11.50 -10.41
C HIS A 42 -4.23 10.84 -10.23
N ALA A 43 -4.08 9.96 -9.22
CA ALA A 43 -2.88 9.16 -9.02
C ALA A 43 -2.63 8.23 -10.22
N ARG A 44 -3.67 7.51 -10.65
CA ARG A 44 -3.64 6.61 -11.79
C ARG A 44 -3.11 7.31 -13.05
N ARG A 45 -3.71 8.45 -13.43
CA ARG A 45 -3.26 9.21 -14.61
C ARG A 45 -1.80 9.62 -14.49
N LEU A 46 -1.41 10.18 -13.35
CA LEU A 46 -0.06 10.66 -13.12
C LEU A 46 0.98 9.53 -13.22
N ILE A 47 0.69 8.37 -12.62
CA ILE A 47 1.59 7.22 -12.59
C ILE A 47 1.67 6.53 -13.97
N VAL A 48 0.53 6.34 -14.64
CA VAL A 48 0.50 5.74 -15.99
C VAL A 48 1.24 6.62 -17.01
N GLU A 49 1.10 7.95 -16.91
CA GLU A 49 1.77 8.88 -17.84
C GLU A 49 3.26 9.04 -17.57
N LYS A 50 3.69 9.04 -16.29
CA LYS A 50 5.06 9.41 -15.91
C LYS A 50 5.89 8.29 -15.27
N GLY A 51 5.30 7.12 -14.99
CA GLY A 51 5.99 6.00 -14.34
C GLY A 51 6.51 6.36 -12.95
N SER A 52 7.78 6.04 -12.67
CA SER A 52 8.41 6.30 -11.36
C SER A 52 8.47 7.78 -10.98
N ASP A 53 8.55 8.70 -11.95
CA ASP A 53 8.43 10.14 -11.71
C ASP A 53 7.04 10.51 -11.20
N GLY A 54 5.99 9.93 -11.79
CA GLY A 54 4.61 10.12 -11.35
C GLY A 54 4.35 9.53 -9.96
N MET A 55 4.93 8.39 -9.66
CA MET A 55 4.89 7.79 -8.31
C MET A 55 5.48 8.74 -7.27
N GLN A 56 6.68 9.26 -7.52
CA GLN A 56 7.32 10.21 -6.61
C GLN A 56 6.50 11.50 -6.46
N GLU A 57 5.99 12.07 -7.54
CA GLU A 57 5.19 13.29 -7.51
C GLU A 57 3.93 13.10 -6.66
N TYR A 58 3.24 11.97 -6.85
CA TYR A 58 2.02 11.66 -6.11
C TYR A 58 2.31 11.42 -4.61
N TRP A 59 3.22 10.49 -4.30
CA TRP A 59 3.45 10.11 -2.91
C TRP A 59 4.23 11.16 -2.11
N ALA A 60 5.14 11.92 -2.72
CA ALA A 60 5.79 13.02 -2.00
C ALA A 60 4.76 14.05 -1.52
N HIS A 61 3.79 14.39 -2.38
CA HIS A 61 2.73 15.32 -2.01
C HIS A 61 1.79 14.75 -0.94
N THR A 62 1.26 13.55 -1.14
CA THR A 62 0.26 12.98 -0.23
C THR A 62 0.85 12.63 1.13
N LEU A 63 2.02 12.01 1.17
CA LEU A 63 2.65 11.61 2.43
C LEU A 63 3.15 12.80 3.26
N GLU A 64 3.58 13.89 2.59
CA GLU A 64 3.89 15.14 3.29
C GLU A 64 2.64 15.77 3.92
N MET A 65 1.53 15.84 3.15
CA MET A 65 0.25 16.38 3.65
C MET A 65 -0.34 15.55 4.80
N GLU A 66 -0.05 14.27 4.84
CA GLU A 66 -0.51 13.33 5.86
C GLU A 66 0.47 13.21 7.04
N GLU A 67 1.58 13.95 7.03
CA GLU A 67 2.62 13.92 8.08
C GLU A 67 3.20 12.51 8.30
N ALA A 68 3.37 11.74 7.20
CA ALA A 68 3.90 10.39 7.27
C ALA A 68 5.41 10.37 7.56
N GLY A 69 5.88 9.33 8.24
CA GLY A 69 7.30 9.03 8.37
C GLY A 69 7.74 8.06 7.27
N TYR A 70 8.51 8.53 6.28
CA TYR A 70 8.90 7.72 5.13
C TYR A 70 10.27 8.10 4.54
N THR A 71 10.79 7.22 3.68
CA THR A 71 11.88 7.53 2.74
C THR A 71 11.56 6.96 1.37
N PHE A 72 12.16 7.56 0.33
CA PHE A 72 12.09 7.08 -1.05
C PHE A 72 13.45 6.63 -1.56
N ASP A 73 13.45 5.60 -2.39
CA ASP A 73 14.53 5.26 -3.31
C ASP A 73 13.95 5.11 -4.72
N ARG A 74 14.65 5.62 -5.75
CA ARG A 74 14.09 5.71 -7.10
C ARG A 74 15.13 5.67 -8.21
N SER A 75 14.76 4.97 -9.27
CA SER A 75 15.38 5.10 -10.61
C SER A 75 14.30 5.18 -11.68
N ALA A 76 14.66 5.15 -12.96
CA ALA A 76 13.69 5.19 -14.06
C ALA A 76 12.72 3.99 -14.03
N ASP A 77 13.21 2.82 -13.65
CA ASP A 77 12.48 1.55 -13.69
C ASP A 77 12.18 0.98 -12.30
N TYR A 78 12.40 1.77 -11.26
CA TYR A 78 12.29 1.37 -9.88
C TYR A 78 11.79 2.51 -9.00
N PHE A 79 10.91 2.19 -8.06
CA PHE A 79 10.46 3.09 -7.02
C PHE A 79 10.23 2.32 -5.73
N ARG A 80 10.74 2.84 -4.62
CA ARG A 80 10.53 2.25 -3.30
C ARG A 80 10.12 3.30 -2.28
N ILE A 81 9.18 2.91 -1.41
CA ILE A 81 8.78 3.65 -0.21
C ILE A 81 9.08 2.75 0.98
N ASP A 82 9.85 3.22 1.93
CA ASP A 82 9.93 2.67 3.27
C ASP A 82 9.12 3.56 4.21
N MET A 83 8.06 3.02 4.78
CA MET A 83 7.10 3.72 5.64
C MET A 83 7.37 3.36 7.09
N PHE A 84 7.88 4.31 7.88
CA PHE A 84 8.21 4.10 9.29
C PHE A 84 7.05 4.46 10.22
N ASP A 85 6.22 5.42 9.82
CA ASP A 85 4.99 5.82 10.51
C ASP A 85 3.88 6.07 9.47
N CYS A 86 3.04 5.06 9.30
CA CYS A 86 1.89 5.15 8.40
C CYS A 86 0.85 6.13 8.96
N PRO A 87 0.49 7.17 8.22
CA PRO A 87 -0.47 8.18 8.67
C PRO A 87 -1.87 7.58 8.87
N SER A 88 -2.18 6.53 8.14
CA SER A 88 -3.48 5.85 8.16
C SER A 88 -3.53 4.76 9.26
N LYS A 89 -2.80 3.67 9.11
CA LYS A 89 -2.78 2.59 10.12
C LYS A 89 -2.27 3.07 11.48
N GLY A 90 -1.22 3.89 11.48
CA GLY A 90 -0.69 4.49 12.72
C GLY A 90 -1.74 5.35 13.43
N HIS A 91 -2.55 6.11 12.68
CA HIS A 91 -3.65 6.89 13.25
C HIS A 91 -4.70 5.99 13.91
N LEU A 92 -5.14 4.92 13.23
CA LEU A 92 -6.11 3.98 13.80
C LEU A 92 -5.60 3.36 15.09
N ILE A 93 -4.33 2.97 15.14
CA ILE A 93 -3.70 2.41 16.35
C ILE A 93 -3.69 3.44 17.48
N ARG A 94 -3.20 4.66 17.22
CA ARG A 94 -3.11 5.73 18.22
C ARG A 94 -4.48 6.14 18.79
N ARG A 95 -5.54 5.99 18.00
CA ARG A 95 -6.91 6.34 18.40
C ARG A 95 -7.73 5.15 18.93
N GLY A 96 -7.17 3.93 18.92
CA GLY A 96 -7.91 2.72 19.30
C GLY A 96 -9.07 2.39 18.36
N LEU A 97 -8.98 2.84 17.11
CA LEU A 97 -9.94 2.59 16.04
C LEU A 97 -9.37 1.45 15.20
N GLN A 98 -9.90 0.31 15.14
CA GLN A 98 -9.48 -0.80 14.29
C GLN A 98 -10.69 -1.72 14.09
N ALA A 99 -11.61 -1.32 13.24
CA ALA A 99 -12.81 -2.09 12.96
C ALA A 99 -12.52 -3.25 12.01
N TYR A 100 -11.78 -2.97 10.92
CA TYR A 100 -11.46 -3.98 9.92
C TYR A 100 -10.09 -4.62 10.20
N HIS A 101 -10.06 -5.96 10.29
CA HIS A 101 -8.86 -6.72 10.70
C HIS A 101 -7.70 -6.58 9.70
N ASP A 102 -7.98 -6.59 8.39
CA ASP A 102 -7.00 -6.53 7.30
C ASP A 102 -6.86 -5.13 6.70
N TYR A 103 -6.95 -4.09 7.52
CA TYR A 103 -6.92 -2.71 7.05
C TYR A 103 -5.74 -2.40 6.11
N CYS A 104 -4.56 -2.97 6.37
CA CYS A 104 -3.37 -2.70 5.54
C CYS A 104 -3.51 -3.24 4.11
N GLU A 105 -4.34 -4.27 3.89
CA GLU A 105 -4.58 -4.85 2.57
C GLU A 105 -5.26 -3.88 1.59
N HIS A 106 -5.96 -2.85 2.10
CA HIS A 106 -6.62 -1.91 1.21
C HIS A 106 -5.64 -1.16 0.30
N CYS A 107 -4.45 -0.85 0.82
CA CYS A 107 -3.43 -0.17 0.04
C CYS A 107 -3.07 -0.99 -1.20
N ILE A 108 -2.78 -2.29 -1.02
CA ILE A 108 -2.47 -3.17 -2.12
C ILE A 108 -3.65 -3.33 -3.07
N GLY A 109 -4.86 -3.40 -2.52
CA GLY A 109 -6.09 -3.57 -3.29
C GLY A 109 -6.36 -2.46 -4.29
N TRP A 110 -5.87 -1.23 -4.05
CA TRP A 110 -6.00 -0.13 -5.00
C TRP A 110 -4.70 0.21 -5.75
N ILE A 111 -3.53 0.02 -5.14
CA ILE A 111 -2.24 0.35 -5.76
C ILE A 111 -1.90 -0.64 -6.88
N LYS A 112 -2.08 -1.94 -6.64
CA LYS A 112 -1.74 -2.98 -7.61
C LYS A 112 -2.34 -2.73 -9.00
N PRO A 113 -3.66 -2.53 -9.17
CA PRO A 113 -4.24 -2.31 -10.50
C PRO A 113 -3.65 -1.12 -11.24
N ILE A 114 -3.30 -0.06 -10.51
CA ILE A 114 -2.69 1.15 -11.08
C ILE A 114 -1.26 0.85 -11.54
N MET A 115 -0.48 0.11 -10.76
CA MET A 115 0.89 -0.26 -11.12
C MET A 115 0.92 -1.20 -12.32
N GLU A 116 0.06 -2.21 -12.34
CA GLU A 116 -0.07 -3.14 -13.48
C GLU A 116 -0.39 -2.39 -14.77
N GLU A 117 -1.31 -1.44 -14.75
CA GLU A 117 -1.63 -0.58 -15.90
C GLU A 117 -0.43 0.27 -16.34
N ALA A 118 0.37 0.75 -15.39
CA ALA A 118 1.59 1.51 -15.65
C ALA A 118 2.79 0.63 -16.08
N GLY A 119 2.64 -0.70 -16.11
CA GLY A 119 3.69 -1.65 -16.48
C GLY A 119 4.71 -1.91 -15.37
N PHE A 120 4.28 -1.82 -14.12
CA PHE A 120 5.09 -2.13 -12.94
C PHE A 120 4.52 -3.30 -12.15
N LEU A 121 5.42 -4.06 -11.57
CA LEU A 121 5.14 -5.07 -10.56
C LEU A 121 5.32 -4.45 -9.18
N VAL A 122 4.61 -4.97 -8.16
CA VAL A 122 4.65 -4.42 -6.81
C VAL A 122 4.95 -5.52 -5.80
N ASP A 123 5.98 -5.30 -4.97
CA ASP A 123 6.18 -6.02 -3.73
C ASP A 123 5.77 -5.15 -2.55
N HIS A 124 5.12 -5.77 -1.58
CA HIS A 124 4.67 -5.09 -0.38
C HIS A 124 4.75 -6.01 0.83
N GLU A 125 5.22 -5.46 1.93
CA GLU A 125 5.21 -6.14 3.21
C GLU A 125 4.89 -5.15 4.32
N HIS A 126 4.11 -5.55 5.31
CA HIS A 126 3.71 -4.73 6.45
C HIS A 126 3.69 -5.51 7.75
N ASN A 127 3.80 -4.82 8.88
CA ASN A 127 3.82 -5.44 10.21
C ASN A 127 2.54 -5.21 11.03
N HIS A 128 1.46 -4.77 10.42
CA HIS A 128 0.21 -4.36 11.07
C HIS A 128 0.35 -3.30 12.17
N ALA A 129 1.55 -2.77 12.40
CA ALA A 129 1.85 -1.74 13.42
C ALA A 129 2.06 -0.35 12.81
N GLY A 130 1.66 -0.16 11.56
CA GLY A 130 1.83 1.11 10.86
C GLY A 130 3.17 1.27 10.16
N GLN A 131 3.86 0.19 9.88
CA GLN A 131 5.12 0.16 9.15
C GLN A 131 5.01 -0.82 7.97
N CYS A 132 5.52 -0.41 6.81
CA CYS A 132 5.51 -1.21 5.61
C CYS A 132 6.57 -0.74 4.62
N TYR A 133 6.80 -1.52 3.59
CA TYR A 133 7.46 -1.04 2.39
C TYR A 133 6.63 -1.36 1.14
N TRP A 134 6.92 -0.60 0.10
CA TRP A 134 6.42 -0.76 -1.25
C TRP A 134 7.61 -0.75 -2.19
N GLU A 135 7.73 -1.73 -3.03
CA GLU A 135 8.79 -1.81 -4.02
C GLU A 135 8.16 -2.08 -5.39
N MET A 136 8.29 -1.13 -6.31
CA MET A 136 7.76 -1.18 -7.66
C MET A 136 8.89 -1.36 -8.66
N HIS A 137 8.79 -2.38 -9.50
CA HIS A 137 9.74 -2.73 -10.55
C HIS A 137 9.07 -2.74 -11.90
N ARG A 138 9.81 -2.50 -12.98
CA ARG A 138 9.29 -2.74 -14.33
C ARG A 138 8.88 -4.19 -14.51
N ALA A 139 7.77 -4.41 -15.21
CA ALA A 139 7.34 -5.75 -15.61
C ALA A 139 8.43 -6.44 -16.44
N GLY A 140 8.78 -7.66 -16.09
CA GLY A 140 9.90 -8.40 -16.65
C GLY A 140 11.04 -8.66 -15.66
N ASP A 141 11.12 -7.90 -14.57
CA ASP A 141 12.05 -8.15 -13.46
C ASP A 141 11.32 -8.98 -12.38
N GLU A 142 10.94 -10.20 -12.73
CA GLU A 142 10.23 -11.08 -11.80
C GLU A 142 11.07 -11.33 -10.54
N LEU A 143 10.47 -11.10 -9.37
CA LEU A 143 11.07 -11.44 -8.08
C LEU A 143 10.53 -12.80 -7.62
N ASP A 144 11.42 -13.77 -7.52
CA ASP A 144 11.10 -15.11 -7.00
C ASP A 144 11.09 -15.18 -5.46
N ALA A 145 11.45 -14.08 -4.80
CA ALA A 145 11.57 -13.97 -3.34
C ALA A 145 11.38 -12.52 -2.90
N PRO A 146 11.11 -12.29 -1.60
CA PRO A 146 11.13 -10.94 -1.05
C PRO A 146 12.41 -10.20 -1.43
N PRO A 147 12.33 -8.91 -1.80
CA PRO A 147 13.53 -8.15 -2.14
C PRO A 147 14.52 -8.18 -0.96
N PRO A 148 15.84 -8.20 -1.25
CA PRO A 148 16.85 -8.18 -0.20
C PRO A 148 16.77 -6.89 0.62
N LEU A 149 17.30 -6.90 1.85
CA LEU A 149 17.38 -5.70 2.69
C LEU A 149 18.17 -4.60 1.98
N ARG A 150 17.65 -3.37 2.01
CA ARG A 150 18.17 -2.18 1.31
C ARG A 150 18.97 -1.24 2.22
N GLY A 151 19.81 -1.76 3.09
CA GLY A 151 20.67 -0.94 3.98
C GLY A 151 19.92 -0.35 5.18
N SER A 152 20.45 0.73 5.75
CA SER A 152 19.97 1.27 7.03
C SER A 152 18.59 1.91 6.98
N HIS A 153 18.13 2.30 5.80
CA HIS A 153 16.81 2.93 5.61
C HIS A 153 15.69 1.93 5.33
N ASP A 154 16.01 0.66 5.21
CA ASP A 154 14.99 -0.38 5.04
C ASP A 154 14.17 -0.52 6.33
N VAL A 155 12.86 -0.34 6.21
CA VAL A 155 11.92 -0.39 7.35
C VAL A 155 11.97 -1.72 8.10
N ARG A 156 12.37 -2.80 7.43
CA ARG A 156 12.54 -4.14 8.02
C ARG A 156 13.69 -4.22 9.05
N ASN A 157 14.59 -3.22 9.07
CA ASN A 157 15.63 -3.09 10.09
C ASN A 157 15.15 -2.45 11.39
N LEU A 158 13.90 -1.98 11.47
CA LEU A 158 13.38 -1.41 12.71
C LEU A 158 13.31 -2.47 13.82
N PRO A 159 13.67 -2.12 15.06
CA PRO A 159 13.63 -3.07 16.18
C PRO A 159 12.24 -3.65 16.48
N ASN A 160 11.20 -2.95 16.09
CA ASN A 160 9.80 -3.37 16.25
C ASN A 160 9.22 -4.03 14.99
N TRP A 161 10.03 -4.23 13.94
CA TRP A 161 9.61 -5.04 12.80
C TRP A 161 9.45 -6.49 13.26
N LYS A 162 8.23 -6.99 13.21
CA LYS A 162 7.90 -8.30 13.74
C LYS A 162 7.94 -9.36 12.64
N GLN A 163 8.16 -10.61 13.07
CA GLN A 163 8.12 -11.77 12.17
C GLN A 163 6.70 -12.11 11.67
N GLU A 164 5.67 -11.52 12.25
CA GLU A 164 4.27 -11.68 11.84
C GLU A 164 3.88 -10.78 10.65
N THR A 165 4.83 -10.48 9.79
CA THR A 165 4.58 -9.72 8.57
C THR A 165 3.97 -10.61 7.50
N GLN A 166 3.00 -10.08 6.79
CA GLN A 166 2.48 -10.71 5.57
C GLN A 166 3.26 -10.18 4.38
N HIS A 167 3.83 -11.08 3.63
CA HIS A 167 4.48 -10.77 2.37
C HIS A 167 3.50 -11.02 1.23
N LEU A 168 3.22 -10.00 0.45
CA LEU A 168 2.26 -10.06 -0.64
C LEU A 168 3.00 -9.92 -1.97
N PHE A 169 3.32 -11.04 -2.60
CA PHE A 169 3.69 -11.07 -4.00
C PHE A 169 2.44 -10.83 -4.84
N LEU A 170 2.39 -9.69 -5.49
CA LEU A 170 1.22 -9.28 -6.24
C LEU A 170 1.18 -9.80 -7.66
N ASN A 171 2.22 -10.48 -8.09
CA ASN A 171 2.38 -10.97 -9.44
C ASN A 171 2.06 -12.43 -9.61
N SER A 172 1.59 -13.11 -8.61
CA SER A 172 1.50 -14.53 -8.76
C SER A 172 0.08 -15.01 -8.99
N GLU A 173 -0.20 -15.29 -10.23
CA GLU A 173 -0.95 -16.49 -10.58
C GLU A 173 -0.28 -17.78 -10.03
N ARG A 174 0.94 -17.68 -9.46
CA ARG A 174 1.72 -18.78 -8.85
C ARG A 174 1.33 -19.09 -7.40
N ALA A 175 0.65 -18.21 -6.69
CA ALA A 175 0.22 -18.46 -5.31
C ALA A 175 -1.01 -19.40 -5.22
N GLU A 176 -1.68 -19.70 -6.34
CA GLU A 176 -2.85 -20.60 -6.36
C GLU A 176 -2.48 -22.07 -6.67
N GLU A 177 -1.23 -22.40 -6.94
CA GLU A 177 -0.81 -23.76 -7.27
C GLU A 177 -0.25 -24.57 -6.07
N ASP A 178 -0.11 -23.96 -4.89
CA ASP A 178 0.46 -24.58 -3.68
C ASP A 178 -0.55 -24.79 -2.54
N GLU A 179 -1.87 -24.83 -2.80
CA GLU A 179 -2.87 -25.32 -1.83
C GLU A 179 -3.37 -26.73 -2.14
#